data_80f1980ece7de354a7ed3a5cbb7d47cb
#
_entry.id   80f1980ece7de354a7ed3a5cbb7d47cb
#
_cell.length_a   1.000
_cell.length_b   1.000
_cell.length_c   1.000
_cell.angle_alpha   90.00
_cell.angle_beta   90.00
_cell.angle_gamma   90.00
#
_symmetry.space_group_name_H-M   'P 1'
#
loop_
_entity.id
_entity.type
_entity.pdbx_description
1 polymer ?
#
loop_
_entity_poly.entity_id
_entity_poly.type
_entity_poly.pdbx_seq_one_letter_code
_entity_poly.pdbx_strand_id
1 'polypeptide(L)'
;SNRTLWAWGGNAFGQLGDATIEARHSPKQIGTENNWVSIAAGYDQTLALKADGTLWGWGYNGNGRLGDGTTEGKTSPVRIGTDANWVSVTTGFAHTLALKSDGTLWAWGRNQSGQLGDGTTEERKSPVQIGTDKDWVAVSKGSAHTIALKKNGTLWSWGANNSGQLGDGTTGNKNTPIQIGGNW
;
A
#
# COMPACT_ATOMS: atom_id res chain seq x y z
N SER A 1 13.17 -20.61 7.49
CA SER A 1 11.92 -20.09 8.07
C SER A 1 10.75 -20.79 7.38
N ASN A 2 9.69 -21.12 8.11
CA ASN A 2 8.51 -21.81 7.60
C ASN A 2 7.52 -20.88 6.88
N ARG A 3 7.80 -19.57 6.77
CA ARG A 3 6.99 -18.54 6.09
C ARG A 3 5.50 -18.56 6.43
N THR A 4 5.14 -18.97 7.66
CA THR A 4 3.77 -18.89 8.17
C THR A 4 3.44 -17.47 8.61
N LEU A 5 2.17 -17.09 8.53
CA LEU A 5 1.68 -15.78 8.96
C LEU A 5 1.21 -15.85 10.42
N TRP A 6 1.60 -14.85 11.21
CA TRP A 6 1.20 -14.71 12.61
C TRP A 6 0.77 -13.27 12.88
N ALA A 7 -0.29 -13.08 13.67
CA ALA A 7 -0.81 -11.77 14.00
C ALA A 7 -1.29 -11.69 15.46
N TRP A 8 -1.19 -10.48 16.03
CA TRP A 8 -1.68 -10.14 17.38
C TRP A 8 -1.95 -8.65 17.49
N GLY A 9 -2.61 -8.21 18.56
CA GLY A 9 -2.97 -6.83 18.82
C GLY A 9 -4.46 -6.55 18.60
N GLY A 10 -4.79 -5.30 18.30
CA GLY A 10 -6.15 -4.85 18.02
C GLY A 10 -6.72 -5.49 16.75
N ASN A 11 -8.02 -5.77 16.74
CA ASN A 11 -8.69 -6.48 15.66
C ASN A 11 -10.11 -5.97 15.35
N ALA A 12 -10.45 -4.76 15.80
CA ALA A 12 -11.81 -4.23 15.66
C ALA A 12 -12.34 -4.19 14.21
N PHE A 13 -11.44 -4.22 13.22
CA PHE A 13 -11.77 -4.21 11.79
C PHE A 13 -11.36 -5.50 11.07
N GLY A 14 -10.96 -6.55 11.80
CA GLY A 14 -10.49 -7.80 11.21
C GLY A 14 -9.04 -7.74 10.66
N GLN A 15 -8.24 -6.72 11.06
CA GLN A 15 -6.89 -6.49 10.56
C GLN A 15 -5.87 -7.59 10.92
N LEU A 16 -6.21 -8.49 11.84
CA LEU A 16 -5.40 -9.69 12.12
C LEU A 16 -5.62 -10.81 11.09
N GLY A 17 -6.78 -10.85 10.42
CA GLY A 17 -7.08 -11.85 9.38
C GLY A 17 -7.46 -13.24 9.90
N ASP A 18 -7.85 -13.37 11.17
CA ASP A 18 -8.16 -14.63 11.84
C ASP A 18 -9.66 -15.02 11.77
N ALA A 19 -10.40 -14.41 10.84
CA ALA A 19 -11.85 -14.54 10.63
C ALA A 19 -12.70 -14.00 11.79
N THR A 20 -12.12 -13.21 12.70
CA THR A 20 -12.81 -12.60 13.83
C THR A 20 -12.55 -11.08 13.87
N ILE A 21 -13.18 -10.38 14.81
CA ILE A 21 -12.87 -8.99 15.19
C ILE A 21 -12.33 -8.91 16.63
N GLU A 22 -11.95 -10.06 17.20
CA GLU A 22 -11.45 -10.17 18.57
C GLU A 22 -9.96 -9.82 18.66
N ALA A 23 -9.58 -8.95 19.59
CA ALA A 23 -8.18 -8.65 19.85
C ALA A 23 -7.41 -9.90 20.35
N ARG A 24 -6.13 -10.00 19.96
CA ARG A 24 -5.25 -11.08 20.39
C ARG A 24 -4.11 -10.51 21.23
N HIS A 25 -3.96 -10.99 22.44
CA HIS A 25 -2.89 -10.57 23.36
C HIS A 25 -1.63 -11.43 23.26
N SER A 26 -1.63 -12.42 22.38
CA SER A 26 -0.49 -13.29 22.06
C SER A 26 -0.50 -13.64 20.56
N PRO A 27 0.65 -13.99 19.98
CA PRO A 27 0.72 -14.39 18.58
C PRO A 27 -0.23 -15.54 18.26
N LYS A 28 -1.06 -15.37 17.22
CA LYS A 28 -1.94 -16.38 16.67
C LYS A 28 -1.55 -16.64 15.22
N GLN A 29 -1.42 -17.90 14.84
CA GLN A 29 -1.19 -18.29 13.45
C GLN A 29 -2.45 -18.02 12.61
N ILE A 30 -2.26 -17.40 11.45
CA ILE A 30 -3.31 -17.07 10.50
C ILE A 30 -3.28 -18.05 9.34
N GLY A 31 -4.29 -18.92 9.30
CA GLY A 31 -4.33 -20.00 8.32
C GLY A 31 -3.20 -21.02 8.47
N THR A 32 -3.04 -21.88 7.49
CA THR A 32 -2.03 -22.95 7.45
C THR A 32 -1.01 -22.76 6.34
N GLU A 33 -1.15 -21.71 5.53
CA GLU A 33 -0.26 -21.43 4.41
C GLU A 33 1.14 -21.04 4.89
N ASN A 34 2.15 -21.42 4.12
CA ASN A 34 3.57 -21.28 4.45
C ASN A 34 4.40 -20.63 3.34
N ASN A 35 3.78 -19.81 2.52
CA ASN A 35 4.39 -19.16 1.37
C ASN A 35 4.36 -17.63 1.42
N TRP A 36 4.11 -17.03 2.59
CA TRP A 36 4.15 -15.59 2.80
C TRP A 36 5.59 -15.09 2.77
N VAL A 37 5.86 -13.97 2.02
CA VAL A 37 7.21 -13.41 1.85
C VAL A 37 7.33 -11.96 2.30
N SER A 38 6.22 -11.20 2.34
CA SER A 38 6.21 -9.80 2.79
C SER A 38 4.88 -9.45 3.42
N ILE A 39 4.91 -8.55 4.39
CA ILE A 39 3.73 -8.04 5.09
C ILE A 39 3.86 -6.53 5.23
N ALA A 40 2.78 -5.81 4.98
CA ALA A 40 2.63 -4.39 5.24
C ALA A 40 1.41 -4.18 6.15
N ALA A 41 1.66 -3.87 7.41
CA ALA A 41 0.63 -3.49 8.36
C ALA A 41 0.38 -1.99 8.28
N GLY A 42 -0.86 -1.60 8.01
CA GLY A 42 -1.33 -0.22 8.08
C GLY A 42 -1.94 0.11 9.43
N TYR A 43 -2.79 1.14 9.49
CA TYR A 43 -3.48 1.52 10.73
C TYR A 43 -4.54 0.48 11.13
N ASP A 44 -5.44 0.12 10.20
CA ASP A 44 -6.52 -0.86 10.42
C ASP A 44 -6.62 -1.89 9.29
N GLN A 45 -5.60 -1.99 8.43
CA GLN A 45 -5.55 -2.95 7.33
C GLN A 45 -4.19 -3.62 7.25
N THR A 46 -4.17 -4.79 6.64
CA THR A 46 -2.96 -5.56 6.37
C THR A 46 -2.94 -5.99 4.91
N LEU A 47 -1.80 -5.79 4.25
CA LEU A 47 -1.52 -6.33 2.92
C LEU A 47 -0.34 -7.30 3.04
N ALA A 48 -0.32 -8.33 2.21
CA ALA A 48 0.78 -9.30 2.20
C ALA A 48 1.04 -9.87 0.81
N LEU A 49 2.27 -10.27 0.58
CA LEU A 49 2.70 -10.93 -0.65
C LEU A 49 3.02 -12.41 -0.37
N LYS A 50 2.63 -13.26 -1.29
CA LYS A 50 3.07 -14.65 -1.34
C LYS A 50 4.25 -14.83 -2.29
N ALA A 51 4.95 -15.94 -2.16
CA ALA A 51 6.14 -16.27 -2.97
C ALA A 51 5.83 -16.44 -4.48
N ASP A 52 4.57 -16.69 -4.82
CA ASP A 52 4.07 -16.74 -6.19
C ASP A 52 3.78 -15.36 -6.80
N GLY A 53 4.11 -14.28 -6.08
CA GLY A 53 3.89 -12.90 -6.52
C GLY A 53 2.44 -12.42 -6.40
N THR A 54 1.54 -13.18 -5.76
CA THR A 54 0.16 -12.75 -5.53
C THR A 54 0.05 -11.81 -4.35
N LEU A 55 -0.84 -10.81 -4.45
CA LEU A 55 -1.12 -9.82 -3.42
C LEU A 55 -2.42 -10.18 -2.68
N TRP A 56 -2.42 -10.01 -1.37
CA TRP A 56 -3.53 -10.31 -0.46
C TRP A 56 -3.77 -9.15 0.49
N GLY A 57 -5.03 -8.92 0.91
CA GLY A 57 -5.38 -7.83 1.82
C GLY A 57 -6.53 -8.21 2.74
N TRP A 58 -6.57 -7.60 3.93
CA TRP A 58 -7.64 -7.76 4.91
C TRP A 58 -7.64 -6.60 5.92
N GLY A 59 -8.69 -6.53 6.74
CA GLY A 59 -8.94 -5.45 7.67
C GLY A 59 -9.93 -4.42 7.12
N TYR A 60 -9.81 -3.19 7.59
CA TYR A 60 -10.67 -2.08 7.18
C TYR A 60 -10.46 -1.70 5.71
N ASN A 61 -11.57 -1.53 4.98
CA ASN A 61 -11.55 -1.22 3.55
C ASN A 61 -12.28 0.08 3.18
N GLY A 62 -12.54 0.97 4.11
CA GLY A 62 -13.03 2.31 3.76
C GLY A 62 -12.08 2.98 2.76
N ASN A 63 -12.61 3.70 1.78
CA ASN A 63 -11.89 4.27 0.63
C ASN A 63 -11.28 3.23 -0.35
N GLY A 64 -11.61 1.94 -0.24
CA GLY A 64 -11.08 0.89 -1.12
C GLY A 64 -9.60 0.58 -0.91
N ARG A 65 -9.05 0.82 0.29
CA ARG A 65 -7.60 0.70 0.59
C ARG A 65 -7.05 -0.72 0.48
N LEU A 66 -7.89 -1.75 0.48
CA LEU A 66 -7.47 -3.13 0.19
C LEU A 66 -7.22 -3.37 -1.30
N GLY A 67 -7.97 -2.69 -2.18
CA GLY A 67 -7.81 -2.82 -3.62
C GLY A 67 -8.61 -3.97 -4.26
N ASP A 68 -9.57 -4.54 -3.55
CA ASP A 68 -10.40 -5.69 -4.00
C ASP A 68 -11.61 -5.28 -4.86
N GLY A 69 -11.73 -3.99 -5.23
CA GLY A 69 -12.85 -3.44 -5.98
C GLY A 69 -14.03 -3.00 -5.11
N THR A 70 -13.97 -3.24 -3.79
CA THR A 70 -15.04 -2.91 -2.84
C THR A 70 -14.60 -1.87 -1.81
N THR A 71 -15.51 -1.50 -0.91
CA THR A 71 -15.20 -0.72 0.30
C THR A 71 -15.53 -1.51 1.57
N GLU A 72 -15.81 -2.80 1.44
CA GLU A 72 -16.19 -3.68 2.55
C GLU A 72 -14.94 -4.27 3.22
N GLY A 73 -14.84 -4.16 4.55
CA GLY A 73 -13.78 -4.78 5.33
C GLY A 73 -13.76 -6.30 5.19
N LYS A 74 -12.58 -6.89 5.36
CA LYS A 74 -12.38 -8.35 5.29
C LYS A 74 -11.73 -8.82 6.58
N THR A 75 -12.31 -9.84 7.21
CA THR A 75 -11.78 -10.44 8.45
C THR A 75 -10.78 -11.57 8.18
N SER A 76 -10.61 -11.96 6.93
CA SER A 76 -9.66 -12.99 6.46
C SER A 76 -8.91 -12.50 5.23
N PRO A 77 -7.71 -13.02 4.94
CA PRO A 77 -6.98 -12.68 3.72
C PRO A 77 -7.80 -12.94 2.46
N VAL A 78 -7.95 -11.93 1.61
CA VAL A 78 -8.56 -12.04 0.27
C VAL A 78 -7.53 -11.66 -0.77
N ARG A 79 -7.53 -12.37 -1.92
CA ARG A 79 -6.62 -12.07 -3.02
C ARG A 79 -7.05 -10.75 -3.71
N ILE A 80 -6.06 -9.90 -4.01
CA ILE A 80 -6.27 -8.63 -4.69
C ILE A 80 -5.95 -8.80 -6.18
N GLY A 81 -7.00 -8.77 -6.99
CA GLY A 81 -6.88 -8.97 -8.45
C GLY A 81 -6.36 -10.36 -8.83
N THR A 82 -5.92 -10.48 -10.08
CA THR A 82 -5.44 -11.74 -10.67
C THR A 82 -3.93 -11.76 -10.91
N ASP A 83 -3.27 -10.61 -10.80
CA ASP A 83 -1.84 -10.47 -11.04
C ASP A 83 -1.00 -11.30 -10.07
N ALA A 84 0.15 -11.78 -10.56
CA ALA A 84 1.09 -12.62 -9.81
C ALA A 84 2.54 -12.15 -10.02
N ASN A 85 2.75 -10.84 -10.20
CA ASN A 85 4.06 -10.23 -10.40
C ASN A 85 4.33 -9.07 -9.43
N TRP A 86 3.62 -9.02 -8.32
CA TRP A 86 3.87 -8.06 -7.25
C TRP A 86 5.16 -8.40 -6.50
N VAL A 87 6.02 -7.40 -6.26
CA VAL A 87 7.32 -7.59 -5.56
C VAL A 87 7.44 -6.76 -4.30
N SER A 88 6.64 -5.68 -4.16
CA SER A 88 6.64 -4.84 -2.98
C SER A 88 5.25 -4.26 -2.75
N VAL A 89 4.86 -4.12 -1.49
CA VAL A 89 3.64 -3.42 -1.08
C VAL A 89 3.92 -2.62 0.19
N THR A 90 3.37 -1.42 0.26
CA THR A 90 3.33 -0.60 1.47
C THR A 90 1.95 0.03 1.62
N THR A 91 1.46 0.12 2.84
CA THR A 91 0.14 0.69 3.12
C THR A 91 0.22 1.73 4.23
N GLY A 92 -0.45 2.85 4.02
CA GLY A 92 -0.47 3.98 4.92
C GLY A 92 -1.68 4.01 5.85
N PHE A 93 -2.11 5.24 6.20
CA PHE A 93 -3.34 5.46 6.94
C PHE A 93 -4.57 5.00 6.13
N ALA A 94 -4.65 5.37 4.84
CA ALA A 94 -5.82 5.09 4.02
C ALA A 94 -5.52 4.83 2.52
N HIS A 95 -4.26 4.70 2.13
CA HIS A 95 -3.86 4.39 0.75
C HIS A 95 -2.78 3.32 0.73
N THR A 96 -2.68 2.62 -0.37
CA THR A 96 -1.73 1.53 -0.61
C THR A 96 -0.95 1.80 -1.88
N LEU A 97 0.33 1.43 -1.85
CA LEU A 97 1.26 1.54 -2.96
C LEU A 97 1.94 0.19 -3.17
N ALA A 98 2.16 -0.20 -4.40
CA ALA A 98 2.84 -1.45 -4.71
C ALA A 98 3.69 -1.35 -5.98
N LEU A 99 4.73 -2.17 -6.04
CA LEU A 99 5.60 -2.31 -7.20
C LEU A 99 5.42 -3.69 -7.82
N LYS A 100 5.44 -3.74 -9.13
CA LYS A 100 5.53 -4.99 -9.90
C LYS A 100 6.97 -5.25 -10.34
N SER A 101 7.27 -6.50 -10.69
CA SER A 101 8.60 -6.95 -11.12
C SER A 101 9.10 -6.28 -12.41
N ASP A 102 8.20 -5.69 -13.19
CA ASP A 102 8.53 -4.91 -14.39
C ASP A 102 8.89 -3.45 -14.09
N GLY A 103 8.97 -3.08 -12.80
CA GLY A 103 9.32 -1.73 -12.35
C GLY A 103 8.17 -0.73 -12.40
N THR A 104 6.93 -1.15 -12.66
CA THR A 104 5.75 -0.28 -12.64
C THR A 104 5.27 -0.01 -11.21
N LEU A 105 4.82 1.22 -10.96
CA LEU A 105 4.23 1.65 -9.68
C LEU A 105 2.71 1.66 -9.79
N TRP A 106 2.04 1.18 -8.74
CA TRP A 106 0.59 1.08 -8.62
C TRP A 106 0.12 1.66 -7.29
N ALA A 107 -1.06 2.27 -7.28
CA ALA A 107 -1.64 2.90 -6.09
C ALA A 107 -3.16 2.72 -6.04
N TRP A 108 -3.73 2.72 -4.82
CA TRP A 108 -5.17 2.68 -4.60
C TRP A 108 -5.53 3.13 -3.18
N GLY A 109 -6.83 3.31 -2.92
CA GLY A 109 -7.37 3.82 -1.67
C GLY A 109 -7.70 5.30 -1.75
N ARG A 110 -7.56 5.99 -0.63
CA ARG A 110 -7.86 7.41 -0.47
C ARG A 110 -6.95 8.28 -1.36
N ASN A 111 -7.54 9.33 -1.98
CA ASN A 111 -6.81 10.21 -2.90
C ASN A 111 -7.16 11.72 -2.76
N GLN A 112 -7.84 12.13 -1.72
CA GLN A 112 -8.32 13.52 -1.57
C GLN A 112 -7.21 14.59 -1.61
N SER A 113 -5.95 14.22 -1.33
CA SER A 113 -4.78 15.09 -1.43
C SER A 113 -3.90 14.79 -2.65
N GLY A 114 -4.35 13.91 -3.57
CA GLY A 114 -3.55 13.46 -4.71
C GLY A 114 -2.48 12.43 -4.35
N GLN A 115 -2.57 11.77 -3.18
CA GLN A 115 -1.55 10.86 -2.66
C GLN A 115 -1.34 9.59 -3.49
N LEU A 116 -2.25 9.25 -4.40
CA LEU A 116 -2.07 8.15 -5.35
C LEU A 116 -1.13 8.55 -6.51
N GLY A 117 -1.15 9.82 -6.94
CA GLY A 117 -0.30 10.29 -8.04
C GLY A 117 -0.85 10.01 -9.44
N ASP A 118 -2.12 9.67 -9.58
CA ASP A 118 -2.77 9.30 -10.84
C ASP A 118 -3.31 10.51 -11.65
N GLY A 119 -2.96 11.74 -11.23
CA GLY A 119 -3.42 12.99 -11.85
C GLY A 119 -4.80 13.45 -11.35
N THR A 120 -5.42 12.71 -10.45
CA THR A 120 -6.76 13.01 -9.91
C THR A 120 -6.74 13.17 -8.39
N THR A 121 -7.90 13.46 -7.80
CA THR A 121 -8.15 13.39 -6.36
C THR A 121 -9.23 12.35 -6.02
N GLU A 122 -9.55 11.49 -6.99
CA GLU A 122 -10.58 10.46 -6.86
C GLU A 122 -10.04 9.19 -6.18
N GLU A 123 -10.82 8.63 -5.27
CA GLU A 123 -10.49 7.36 -4.62
C GLU A 123 -10.47 6.20 -5.61
N ARG A 124 -9.55 5.26 -5.42
CA ARG A 124 -9.45 4.05 -6.24
C ARG A 124 -9.69 2.81 -5.39
N LYS A 125 -10.70 2.02 -5.75
CA LYS A 125 -11.04 0.77 -5.04
C LYS A 125 -10.25 -0.43 -5.56
N SER A 126 -9.53 -0.27 -6.66
CA SER A 126 -8.67 -1.27 -7.30
C SER A 126 -7.32 -0.65 -7.65
N PRO A 127 -6.25 -1.44 -7.77
CA PRO A 127 -4.95 -0.94 -8.19
C PRO A 127 -5.01 -0.19 -9.52
N VAL A 128 -4.46 1.02 -9.57
CA VAL A 128 -4.25 1.81 -10.78
C VAL A 128 -2.77 2.05 -11.00
N GLN A 129 -2.29 1.95 -12.23
CA GLN A 129 -0.89 2.22 -12.56
C GLN A 129 -0.62 3.72 -12.53
N ILE A 130 0.50 4.12 -11.93
CA ILE A 130 0.92 5.51 -11.80
C ILE A 130 1.94 5.82 -12.90
N GLY A 131 1.49 6.60 -13.89
CA GLY A 131 2.29 6.90 -15.08
C GLY A 131 2.60 5.66 -15.92
N THR A 132 3.62 5.77 -16.76
CA THR A 132 4.06 4.70 -17.68
C THR A 132 5.49 4.21 -17.39
N ASP A 133 6.15 4.81 -16.42
CA ASP A 133 7.54 4.49 -16.07
C ASP A 133 7.68 3.07 -15.52
N LYS A 134 8.82 2.45 -15.83
CA LYS A 134 9.17 1.07 -15.45
C LYS A 134 10.49 0.99 -14.70
N ASP A 135 10.87 2.06 -14.06
CA ASP A 135 12.15 2.20 -13.36
C ASP A 135 12.00 2.52 -11.88
N TRP A 136 10.81 2.36 -11.32
CA TRP A 136 10.57 2.50 -9.88
C TRP A 136 11.18 1.32 -9.12
N VAL A 137 11.98 1.61 -8.08
CA VAL A 137 12.68 0.59 -7.28
C VAL A 137 12.29 0.58 -5.81
N ALA A 138 11.79 1.71 -5.30
CA ALA A 138 11.31 1.78 -3.93
C ALA A 138 10.16 2.80 -3.83
N VAL A 139 9.24 2.54 -2.91
CA VAL A 139 8.15 3.44 -2.59
C VAL A 139 7.89 3.41 -1.09
N SER A 140 7.66 4.57 -0.54
CA SER A 140 7.29 4.77 0.86
C SER A 140 6.12 5.75 0.95
N LYS A 141 5.46 5.75 2.07
CA LYS A 141 4.27 6.57 2.29
C LYS A 141 4.36 7.33 3.61
N GLY A 142 3.84 8.54 3.61
CA GLY A 142 3.43 9.21 4.83
C GLY A 142 1.93 8.98 5.13
N SER A 143 1.34 9.83 5.94
CA SER A 143 -0.10 9.78 6.22
C SER A 143 -0.95 10.04 4.97
N ALA A 144 -0.62 11.09 4.20
CA ALA A 144 -1.35 11.49 3.00
C ALA A 144 -0.41 11.98 1.87
N HIS A 145 0.84 11.52 1.84
CA HIS A 145 1.79 11.78 0.76
C HIS A 145 2.59 10.52 0.46
N THR A 146 3.21 10.51 -0.69
CA THR A 146 4.01 9.40 -1.21
C THR A 146 5.40 9.90 -1.59
N ILE A 147 6.40 9.06 -1.36
CA ILE A 147 7.78 9.27 -1.79
C ILE A 147 8.22 8.01 -2.54
N ALA A 148 8.88 8.17 -3.67
CA ALA A 148 9.37 7.06 -4.46
C ALA A 148 10.76 7.33 -5.04
N LEU A 149 11.50 6.25 -5.27
CA LEU A 149 12.85 6.26 -5.82
C LEU A 149 12.87 5.53 -7.15
N LYS A 150 13.53 6.12 -8.13
CA LYS A 150 13.81 5.46 -9.41
C LYS A 150 15.21 4.83 -9.43
N LYS A 151 15.39 3.88 -10.34
CA LYS A 151 16.66 3.14 -10.53
C LYS A 151 17.87 4.06 -10.81
N ASN A 152 17.64 5.23 -11.40
CA ASN A 152 18.68 6.23 -11.65
C ASN A 152 19.05 7.08 -10.42
N GLY A 153 18.48 6.78 -9.24
CA GLY A 153 18.74 7.50 -7.99
C GLY A 153 17.88 8.75 -7.80
N THR A 154 16.97 9.09 -8.70
CA THR A 154 16.12 10.28 -8.54
C THR A 154 14.98 10.03 -7.55
N LEU A 155 14.76 11.01 -6.66
CA LEU A 155 13.70 11.01 -5.66
C LEU A 155 12.47 11.76 -6.19
N TRP A 156 11.29 11.22 -5.94
CA TRP A 156 10.00 11.74 -6.36
C TRP A 156 9.03 11.80 -5.19
N SER A 157 8.15 12.80 -5.15
CA SER A 157 7.12 12.91 -4.13
C SER A 157 5.82 13.47 -4.69
N TRP A 158 4.70 13.20 -4.02
CA TRP A 158 3.37 13.72 -4.35
C TRP A 158 2.38 13.49 -3.21
N GLY A 159 1.19 14.11 -3.31
CA GLY A 159 0.15 14.07 -2.29
C GLY A 159 0.08 15.36 -1.49
N ALA A 160 -0.27 15.26 -0.22
CA ALA A 160 -0.40 16.39 0.69
C ALA A 160 0.93 17.13 0.89
N ASN A 161 0.86 18.47 0.92
CA ASN A 161 2.04 19.33 1.05
C ASN A 161 1.84 20.54 1.97
N ASN A 162 0.80 20.58 2.78
CA ASN A 162 0.46 21.74 3.61
C ASN A 162 1.57 22.17 4.58
N SER A 163 2.52 21.27 4.88
CA SER A 163 3.69 21.51 5.75
C SER A 163 5.02 21.41 4.99
N GLY A 164 5.01 21.47 3.65
CA GLY A 164 6.22 21.33 2.82
C GLY A 164 6.79 19.91 2.77
N GLN A 165 6.01 18.88 3.14
CA GLN A 165 6.48 17.49 3.24
C GLN A 165 6.90 16.85 1.92
N LEU A 166 6.58 17.47 0.79
CA LEU A 166 7.05 17.02 -0.53
C LEU A 166 8.46 17.50 -0.85
N GLY A 167 8.97 18.55 -0.17
CA GLY A 167 10.33 19.04 -0.37
C GLY A 167 10.54 19.80 -1.70
N ASP A 168 9.47 20.29 -2.33
CA ASP A 168 9.49 20.99 -3.63
C ASP A 168 9.61 22.52 -3.50
N GLY A 169 9.82 23.03 -2.27
CA GLY A 169 9.87 24.47 -1.99
C GLY A 169 8.49 25.15 -1.93
N THR A 170 7.40 24.41 -2.04
CA THR A 170 6.01 24.92 -1.98
C THR A 170 5.23 24.26 -0.84
N THR A 171 3.98 24.69 -0.65
CA THR A 171 3.02 24.07 0.27
C THR A 171 1.76 23.56 -0.44
N GLY A 172 1.73 23.59 -1.77
CA GLY A 172 0.60 23.10 -2.57
C GLY A 172 0.67 21.59 -2.80
N ASN A 173 -0.46 20.90 -2.62
CA ASN A 173 -0.57 19.47 -2.91
C ASN A 173 -0.23 19.18 -4.38
N LYS A 174 0.29 17.98 -4.65
CA LYS A 174 0.57 17.48 -6.00
C LYS A 174 -0.17 16.18 -6.24
N ASN A 175 -0.93 16.09 -7.31
CA ASN A 175 -1.67 14.88 -7.67
C ASN A 175 -0.95 14.01 -8.73
N THR A 176 0.27 14.39 -9.11
CA THR A 176 1.19 13.61 -9.96
C THR A 176 2.56 13.58 -9.34
N PRO A 177 3.38 12.54 -9.59
CA PRO A 177 4.76 12.50 -9.16
C PRO A 177 5.55 13.72 -9.64
N ILE A 178 6.25 14.39 -8.73
CA ILE A 178 7.20 15.45 -9.04
C ILE A 178 8.59 15.04 -8.62
N GLN A 179 9.60 15.28 -9.44
CA GLN A 179 10.99 15.02 -9.07
C GLN A 179 11.46 16.06 -8.06
N ILE A 180 12.05 15.60 -6.97
CA ILE A 180 12.65 16.47 -5.98
C ILE A 180 14.12 16.67 -6.34
N GLY A 181 14.48 17.94 -6.60
CA GLY A 181 15.86 18.32 -6.92
C GLY A 181 16.75 18.30 -5.67
N GLY A 182 17.99 17.87 -5.84
CA GLY A 182 19.04 17.87 -4.82
C GLY A 182 20.06 16.80 -5.16
N ASN A 183 21.33 17.09 -4.96
CA ASN A 183 22.36 16.07 -4.85
C ASN A 183 22.32 15.55 -3.42
N TRP A 184 21.67 14.43 -3.20
CA TRP A 184 21.54 13.74 -1.91
C TRP A 184 22.73 12.81 -1.68
#